data_71220594268bd1fcfc397355a2ce16ad
#
_entry.id   71220594268bd1fcfc397355a2ce16ad
#
_cell.length_a   1.000
_cell.length_b   1.000
_cell.length_c   1.000
_cell.angle_alpha   90.00
_cell.angle_beta   90.00
_cell.angle_gamma   90.00
#
_symmetry.space_group_name_H-M   'P 1'
#
loop_
_entity.id
_entity.type
_entity.pdbx_description
1 polymer ?
#
loop_
_entity_poly.entity_id
_entity_poly.type
_entity_poly.pdbx_seq_one_letter_code
_entity_poly.pdbx_strand_id
1 'polypeptide(L)'
;MFTLKFDEIPDEGLDLRWKEERASLLAYMENVSKIDFDFETPLQAEVKIKKTGRSVLIEGKVETTLRLQCVRCLKEFTSPLSSTFDLTLHPAKEAPSDDEIELGSEEMESSFFEGGEIHLSEIACEQIFLELPYQPLCQEGCKGLCPICGKDLNLFSCGCVKEEFPSGFSGLKKLKLD
;
A
#
# COMPACT_ATOMS: atom_id res chain seq x y z
N MET A 1 18.67 -4.36 -1.06
CA MET A 1 17.67 -4.51 0.02
C MET A 1 18.36 -4.42 1.36
N PHE A 2 17.82 -3.65 2.27
CA PHE A 2 18.42 -3.38 3.58
C PHE A 2 17.86 -4.36 4.63
N THR A 3 18.76 -5.17 5.21
CA THR A 3 18.44 -6.17 6.25
C THR A 3 19.25 -5.88 7.49
N LEU A 4 18.66 -5.99 8.66
CA LEU A 4 19.28 -5.77 9.96
C LEU A 4 19.19 -7.04 10.78
N LYS A 5 20.26 -7.43 11.46
CA LYS A 5 20.22 -8.56 12.39
C LYS A 5 19.78 -8.09 13.78
N PHE A 6 18.95 -8.90 14.41
CA PHE A 6 18.46 -8.63 15.76
C PHE A 6 19.61 -8.35 16.77
N ASP A 7 20.70 -9.10 16.67
CA ASP A 7 21.86 -8.95 17.57
C ASP A 7 22.64 -7.66 17.35
N GLU A 8 22.50 -7.03 16.18
CA GLU A 8 23.17 -5.77 15.83
C GLU A 8 22.43 -4.52 16.36
N ILE A 9 21.21 -4.67 16.87
CA ILE A 9 20.44 -3.56 17.45
C ILE A 9 20.96 -3.29 18.85
N PRO A 10 21.45 -2.07 19.16
CA PRO A 10 21.90 -1.70 20.51
C PRO A 10 20.71 -1.57 21.47
N ASP A 11 20.97 -1.70 22.77
CA ASP A 11 19.94 -1.57 23.81
C ASP A 11 19.34 -0.14 23.88
N GLU A 12 20.12 0.86 23.57
CA GLU A 12 19.66 2.27 23.45
C GLU A 12 18.77 2.54 22.24
N GLY A 13 18.68 1.58 21.30
CA GLY A 13 17.96 1.71 20.04
C GLY A 13 18.84 2.21 18.90
N LEU A 14 18.27 2.31 17.70
CA LEU A 14 18.97 2.66 16.48
C LEU A 14 18.08 3.52 15.57
N ASP A 15 18.60 4.66 15.12
CA ASP A 15 17.98 5.51 14.10
C ASP A 15 18.62 5.23 12.76
N LEU A 16 17.83 4.85 11.76
CA LEU A 16 18.29 4.51 10.42
C LEU A 16 17.60 5.36 9.36
N ARG A 17 18.36 5.69 8.32
CA ARG A 17 17.87 6.35 7.11
C ARG A 17 18.50 5.70 5.90
N TRP A 18 17.70 5.31 4.93
CA TRP A 18 18.21 4.76 3.67
C TRP A 18 17.29 5.10 2.51
N LYS A 19 17.78 4.76 1.32
CA LYS A 19 17.01 4.88 0.08
C LYS A 19 17.07 3.54 -0.65
N GLU A 20 15.93 3.14 -1.19
CA GLU A 20 15.85 2.01 -2.10
C GLU A 20 15.64 2.51 -3.52
N GLU A 21 16.52 2.05 -4.40
CA GLU A 21 16.42 2.38 -5.81
C GLU A 21 15.31 1.57 -6.50
N ARG A 22 14.74 2.16 -7.56
CA ARG A 22 13.66 1.56 -8.34
C ARG A 22 13.93 0.11 -8.74
N ALA A 23 15.16 -0.23 -9.13
CA ALA A 23 15.52 -1.59 -9.56
C ALA A 23 15.36 -2.63 -8.44
N SER A 24 15.75 -2.30 -7.21
CA SER A 24 15.57 -3.17 -6.04
C SER A 24 14.11 -3.36 -5.68
N LEU A 25 13.32 -2.27 -5.78
CA LEU A 25 11.87 -2.28 -5.49
C LEU A 25 11.11 -3.12 -6.50
N LEU A 26 11.41 -3.00 -7.79
CA LEU A 26 10.79 -3.79 -8.85
C LEU A 26 11.10 -5.28 -8.71
N ALA A 27 12.34 -5.64 -8.38
CA ALA A 27 12.73 -7.04 -8.15
C ALA A 27 11.95 -7.68 -6.98
N TYR A 28 11.65 -6.90 -5.93
CA TYR A 28 10.77 -7.35 -4.84
C TYR A 28 9.32 -7.51 -5.31
N MET A 29 8.81 -6.54 -6.05
CA MET A 29 7.43 -6.51 -6.53
C MET A 29 7.09 -7.65 -7.49
N GLU A 30 8.00 -8.03 -8.38
CA GLU A 30 7.81 -9.16 -9.32
C GLU A 30 7.47 -10.47 -8.58
N ASN A 31 7.94 -10.62 -7.35
CA ASN A 31 7.66 -11.79 -6.51
C ASN A 31 6.33 -11.68 -5.73
N VAL A 32 5.81 -10.47 -5.52
CA VAL A 32 4.66 -10.23 -4.62
C VAL A 32 3.34 -10.08 -5.38
N SER A 33 3.32 -9.35 -6.49
CA SER A 33 2.08 -9.15 -7.26
C SER A 33 2.31 -8.52 -8.64
N LYS A 34 1.32 -8.71 -9.55
CA LYS A 34 1.19 -7.91 -10.78
C LYS A 34 0.50 -6.59 -10.43
N ILE A 35 1.27 -5.54 -10.19
CA ILE A 35 0.74 -4.24 -9.80
C ILE A 35 0.94 -3.25 -10.95
N ASP A 36 -0.13 -2.52 -11.29
CA ASP A 36 -0.14 -1.52 -12.39
C ASP A 36 0.35 -0.14 -11.92
N PHE A 37 1.53 -0.09 -11.26
CA PHE A 37 2.18 1.17 -10.94
C PHE A 37 3.71 1.05 -11.03
N ASP A 38 4.38 2.19 -11.02
CA ASP A 38 5.83 2.27 -11.08
C ASP A 38 6.36 3.34 -10.11
N PHE A 39 7.59 3.16 -9.64
CA PHE A 39 8.26 4.16 -8.81
C PHE A 39 8.89 5.25 -9.68
N GLU A 40 8.44 6.49 -9.51
CA GLU A 40 9.01 7.67 -10.17
C GLU A 40 10.26 8.18 -9.45
N THR A 41 10.28 8.06 -8.11
CA THR A 41 11.41 8.42 -7.27
C THR A 41 11.85 7.24 -6.40
N PRO A 42 13.11 7.19 -5.95
CA PRO A 42 13.53 6.22 -4.95
C PRO A 42 12.66 6.29 -3.70
N LEU A 43 12.40 5.14 -3.06
CA LEU A 43 11.75 5.09 -1.76
C LEU A 43 12.76 5.59 -0.71
N GLN A 44 12.35 6.55 0.10
CA GLN A 44 13.12 7.05 1.23
C GLN A 44 12.48 6.53 2.51
N ALA A 45 13.29 5.99 3.40
CA ALA A 45 12.84 5.45 4.66
C ALA A 45 13.65 6.02 5.83
N GLU A 46 12.96 6.38 6.90
CA GLU A 46 13.50 6.79 8.17
C GLU A 46 12.82 5.96 9.25
N VAL A 47 13.57 5.24 10.06
CA VAL A 47 13.03 4.39 11.13
C VAL A 47 13.80 4.54 12.41
N LYS A 48 13.08 4.40 13.52
CA LYS A 48 13.63 4.23 14.87
C LYS A 48 13.33 2.81 15.32
N ILE A 49 14.35 2.12 15.76
CA ILE A 49 14.27 0.70 16.13
C ILE A 49 14.68 0.57 17.58
N LYS A 50 13.89 -0.15 18.39
CA LYS A 50 14.20 -0.44 19.78
C LYS A 50 13.94 -1.89 20.11
N LYS A 51 14.83 -2.51 20.87
CA LYS A 51 14.58 -3.83 21.48
C LYS A 51 13.67 -3.69 22.70
N THR A 52 12.70 -4.58 22.79
CA THR A 52 11.83 -4.74 23.97
C THR A 52 11.79 -6.24 24.31
N GLY A 53 12.74 -6.67 25.15
CA GLY A 53 12.94 -8.08 25.42
C GLY A 53 13.41 -8.85 24.18
N ARG A 54 12.57 -9.75 23.67
CA ARG A 54 12.84 -10.53 22.44
C ARG A 54 12.19 -9.93 21.19
N SER A 55 11.37 -8.92 21.37
CA SER A 55 10.64 -8.24 20.32
C SER A 55 11.38 -6.97 19.89
N VAL A 56 11.02 -6.44 18.72
CA VAL A 56 11.58 -5.22 18.16
C VAL A 56 10.43 -4.28 17.83
N LEU A 57 10.47 -3.07 18.37
CA LEU A 57 9.58 -1.99 17.99
C LEU A 57 10.24 -1.16 16.89
N ILE A 58 9.51 -0.92 15.81
CA ILE A 58 9.93 -0.09 14.68
C ILE A 58 8.91 1.01 14.48
N GLU A 59 9.32 2.25 14.75
CA GLU A 59 8.57 3.45 14.39
C GLU A 59 9.19 4.02 13.11
N GLY A 60 8.40 4.24 12.07
CA GLY A 60 8.95 4.62 10.79
C GLY A 60 8.14 5.60 9.98
N LYS A 61 8.82 6.21 9.02
CA LYS A 61 8.24 7.00 7.94
C LYS A 61 8.85 6.57 6.61
N VAL A 62 8.01 6.38 5.63
CA VAL A 62 8.42 6.09 4.25
C VAL A 62 7.79 7.08 3.30
N GLU A 63 8.55 7.49 2.27
CA GLU A 63 8.11 8.46 1.28
C GLU A 63 8.61 8.06 -0.11
N THR A 64 7.76 8.21 -1.11
CA THR A 64 8.11 8.04 -2.52
C THR A 64 7.10 8.77 -3.40
N THR A 65 7.38 8.86 -4.69
CA THR A 65 6.41 9.29 -5.70
C THR A 65 6.16 8.13 -6.64
N LEU A 66 4.90 7.77 -6.83
CA LEU A 66 4.50 6.72 -7.76
C LEU A 66 3.93 7.30 -9.05
N ARG A 67 4.11 6.55 -10.14
CA ARG A 67 3.41 6.73 -11.40
C ARG A 67 2.24 5.75 -11.42
N LEU A 68 1.04 6.30 -11.48
CA LEU A 68 -0.22 5.57 -11.43
C LEU A 68 -1.01 5.83 -12.71
N GLN A 69 -1.92 4.90 -13.05
CA GLN A 69 -2.89 5.11 -14.11
C GLN A 69 -4.27 5.43 -13.52
N CYS A 70 -4.89 6.50 -14.00
CA CYS A 70 -6.22 6.90 -13.58
C CYS A 70 -7.26 5.86 -14.03
N VAL A 71 -8.05 5.31 -13.09
CA VAL A 71 -9.07 4.29 -13.40
C VAL A 71 -10.23 4.81 -14.23
N ARG A 72 -10.40 6.14 -14.37
CA ARG A 72 -11.49 6.74 -15.15
C ARG A 72 -11.08 7.15 -16.56
N CYS A 73 -9.93 7.79 -16.72
CA CYS A 73 -9.51 8.33 -18.02
C CYS A 73 -8.26 7.65 -18.59
N LEU A 74 -7.70 6.67 -17.89
CA LEU A 74 -6.53 5.87 -18.26
C LEU A 74 -5.24 6.68 -18.47
N LYS A 75 -5.25 7.95 -18.08
CA LYS A 75 -4.06 8.81 -18.15
C LYS A 75 -3.11 8.46 -17.01
N GLU A 76 -1.83 8.39 -17.32
CA GLU A 76 -0.78 8.30 -16.30
C GLU A 76 -0.64 9.63 -15.56
N PHE A 77 -0.38 9.55 -14.26
CA PHE A 77 -0.11 10.69 -13.41
C PHE A 77 0.82 10.29 -12.27
N THR A 78 1.48 11.25 -11.67
CA THR A 78 2.34 11.03 -10.50
C THR A 78 1.60 11.38 -9.22
N SER A 79 1.80 10.56 -8.19
CA SER A 79 1.21 10.74 -6.86
C SER A 79 2.29 10.59 -5.79
N PRO A 80 2.56 11.63 -5.00
CA PRO A 80 3.41 11.48 -3.83
C PRO A 80 2.68 10.64 -2.77
N LEU A 81 3.38 9.68 -2.18
CA LEU A 81 2.90 8.87 -1.07
C LEU A 81 3.84 9.02 0.12
N SER A 82 3.25 9.05 1.31
CA SER A 82 3.97 9.09 2.59
C SER A 82 3.17 8.30 3.60
N SER A 83 3.79 7.31 4.24
CA SER A 83 3.23 6.55 5.34
C SER A 83 4.06 6.73 6.59
N THR A 84 3.39 6.78 7.74
CA THR A 84 3.99 6.67 9.06
C THR A 84 3.42 5.44 9.74
N PHE A 85 4.26 4.64 10.35
CA PHE A 85 3.85 3.36 10.91
C PHE A 85 4.58 3.04 12.20
N ASP A 86 3.90 2.27 13.03
CA ASP A 86 4.42 1.62 14.22
C ASP A 86 4.21 0.11 14.07
N LEU A 87 5.27 -0.66 14.21
CA LEU A 87 5.24 -2.11 14.01
C LEU A 87 6.01 -2.81 15.11
N THR A 88 5.39 -3.80 15.73
CA THR A 88 6.06 -4.70 16.69
C THR A 88 6.38 -6.02 16.01
N LEU A 89 7.66 -6.38 15.96
CA LEU A 89 8.13 -7.66 15.43
C LEU A 89 8.44 -8.63 16.56
N HIS A 90 7.86 -9.82 16.49
CA HIS A 90 8.11 -10.92 17.41
C HIS A 90 8.94 -12.01 16.73
N PRO A 91 9.77 -12.78 17.48
CA PRO A 91 10.41 -13.97 16.91
C PRO A 91 9.35 -14.96 16.42
N ALA A 92 9.51 -15.53 15.22
CA ALA A 92 8.56 -16.50 14.65
C ALA A 92 8.30 -17.72 15.53
N LYS A 93 9.25 -18.07 16.42
CA LYS A 93 9.09 -19.13 17.42
C LYS A 93 8.03 -18.83 18.48
N GLU A 94 7.63 -17.59 18.61
CA GLU A 94 6.57 -17.12 19.52
C GLU A 94 5.23 -16.96 18.80
N ALA A 95 5.20 -17.25 17.49
CA ALA A 95 3.95 -17.28 16.74
C ALA A 95 3.05 -18.36 17.35
N PRO A 96 1.77 -18.03 17.58
CA PRO A 96 0.82 -19.02 18.08
C PRO A 96 0.68 -20.18 17.10
N SER A 97 0.53 -21.40 17.64
CA SER A 97 0.43 -22.64 16.86
C SER A 97 -1.01 -23.09 16.59
N ASP A 98 -1.98 -22.37 17.13
CA ASP A 98 -3.40 -22.70 16.97
C ASP A 98 -3.94 -22.18 15.62
N ASP A 99 -4.82 -22.96 14.97
CA ASP A 99 -5.38 -22.65 13.65
C ASP A 99 -6.30 -21.42 13.67
N GLU A 100 -6.87 -21.04 14.83
CA GLU A 100 -7.71 -19.86 15.03
C GLU A 100 -7.37 -19.19 16.36
N ILE A 101 -7.06 -17.89 16.32
CA ILE A 101 -6.72 -17.09 17.50
C ILE A 101 -7.47 -15.76 17.44
N GLU A 102 -8.08 -15.37 18.57
CA GLU A 102 -8.56 -14.01 18.75
C GLU A 102 -7.38 -13.08 19.05
N LEU A 103 -7.09 -12.18 18.10
CA LEU A 103 -6.06 -11.17 18.29
C LEU A 103 -6.62 -9.99 19.11
N GLY A 104 -5.89 -9.58 20.13
CA GLY A 104 -6.13 -8.31 20.81
C GLY A 104 -5.77 -7.12 19.92
N SER A 105 -6.25 -5.93 20.28
CA SER A 105 -5.98 -4.70 19.50
C SER A 105 -4.49 -4.39 19.36
N GLU A 106 -3.67 -4.73 20.35
CA GLU A 106 -2.22 -4.54 20.31
C GLU A 106 -1.49 -5.57 19.43
N GLU A 107 -2.11 -6.72 19.18
CA GLU A 107 -1.53 -7.79 18.36
C GLU A 107 -1.81 -7.57 16.86
N MET A 108 -2.75 -6.72 16.50
CA MET A 108 -3.06 -6.39 15.09
C MET A 108 -1.93 -5.63 14.37
N GLU A 109 -1.08 -4.92 15.12
CA GLU A 109 0.10 -4.21 14.60
C GLU A 109 1.39 -5.03 14.76
N SER A 110 1.24 -6.34 14.97
CA SER A 110 2.36 -7.24 15.20
C SER A 110 2.66 -8.08 13.96
N SER A 111 3.94 -8.33 13.73
CA SER A 111 4.43 -9.24 12.69
C SER A 111 5.53 -10.13 13.26
N PHE A 112 6.07 -11.04 12.47
CA PHE A 112 7.07 -12.00 12.91
C PHE A 112 8.33 -11.92 12.06
N PHE A 113 9.49 -12.12 12.70
CA PHE A 113 10.76 -12.24 11.99
C PHE A 113 11.39 -13.62 12.23
N GLU A 114 12.04 -14.14 11.20
CA GLU A 114 12.69 -15.44 11.23
C GLU A 114 14.21 -15.32 11.18
N GLY A 115 14.92 -16.35 11.68
CA GLY A 115 16.38 -16.43 11.58
C GLY A 115 17.17 -15.30 12.26
N GLY A 116 16.49 -14.43 13.01
CA GLY A 116 17.12 -13.25 13.62
C GLY A 116 17.41 -12.12 12.62
N GLU A 117 16.84 -12.16 11.43
CA GLU A 117 16.98 -11.13 10.39
C GLU A 117 15.68 -10.34 10.20
N ILE A 118 15.79 -9.03 10.09
CA ILE A 118 14.69 -8.09 9.91
C ILE A 118 14.89 -7.42 8.55
N HIS A 119 13.97 -7.66 7.63
CA HIS A 119 14.02 -7.15 6.25
C HIS A 119 13.38 -5.78 6.15
N LEU A 120 14.12 -4.72 6.52
CA LEU A 120 13.60 -3.34 6.59
C LEU A 120 13.12 -2.80 5.24
N SER A 121 13.75 -3.19 4.13
CA SER A 121 13.29 -2.78 2.80
C SER A 121 11.94 -3.39 2.43
N GLU A 122 11.67 -4.62 2.85
CA GLU A 122 10.38 -5.28 2.63
C GLU A 122 9.27 -4.58 3.41
N ILE A 123 9.51 -4.33 4.71
CA ILE A 123 8.60 -3.57 5.57
C ILE A 123 8.29 -2.19 4.96
N ALA A 124 9.32 -1.47 4.50
CA ALA A 124 9.12 -0.17 3.88
C ALA A 124 8.28 -0.23 2.59
N CYS A 125 8.47 -1.26 1.76
CA CYS A 125 7.65 -1.50 0.57
C CYS A 125 6.19 -1.82 0.94
N GLU A 126 5.97 -2.69 1.92
CA GLU A 126 4.63 -3.05 2.40
C GLU A 126 3.86 -1.82 2.87
N GLN A 127 4.52 -0.90 3.60
CA GLN A 127 3.87 0.34 4.03
C GLN A 127 3.43 1.22 2.85
N ILE A 128 4.20 1.28 1.77
CA ILE A 128 3.78 2.00 0.56
C ILE A 128 2.60 1.29 -0.11
N PHE A 129 2.55 -0.05 -0.12
CA PHE A 129 1.42 -0.79 -0.69
C PHE A 129 0.11 -0.54 0.08
N LEU A 130 0.18 -0.44 1.40
CA LEU A 130 -0.99 -0.13 2.23
C LEU A 130 -1.57 1.27 1.98
N GLU A 131 -0.72 2.22 1.57
CA GLU A 131 -1.14 3.59 1.23
C GLU A 131 -1.63 3.75 -0.22
N LEU A 132 -1.52 2.71 -1.06
CA LEU A 132 -1.99 2.80 -2.43
C LEU A 132 -3.49 3.08 -2.49
N PRO A 133 -3.94 4.10 -3.24
CA PRO A 133 -5.35 4.36 -3.38
C PRO A 133 -6.03 3.21 -4.14
N TYR A 134 -7.11 2.65 -3.59
CA TYR A 134 -7.90 1.60 -4.24
C TYR A 134 -8.42 2.03 -5.62
N GLN A 135 -8.73 3.31 -5.79
CA GLN A 135 -9.14 3.91 -7.06
C GLN A 135 -8.28 5.14 -7.37
N PRO A 136 -7.11 4.97 -8.02
CA PRO A 136 -6.26 6.09 -8.37
C PRO A 136 -6.94 7.01 -9.38
N LEU A 137 -7.06 8.29 -9.05
CA LEU A 137 -7.64 9.34 -9.88
C LEU A 137 -6.61 10.42 -10.16
N CYS A 138 -6.47 10.83 -11.41
CA CYS A 138 -5.57 11.93 -11.77
C CYS A 138 -6.00 13.29 -11.18
N GLN A 139 -7.29 13.41 -10.85
CA GLN A 139 -7.91 14.52 -10.14
C GLN A 139 -9.27 14.09 -9.58
N GLU A 140 -9.72 14.66 -8.48
CA GLU A 140 -10.99 14.31 -7.81
C GLU A 140 -12.20 14.40 -8.76
N GLY A 141 -12.26 15.46 -9.56
CA GLY A 141 -13.33 15.70 -10.54
C GLY A 141 -13.11 15.02 -11.89
N CYS A 142 -12.28 13.98 -12.01
CA CYS A 142 -12.04 13.31 -13.29
C CYS A 142 -13.33 12.74 -13.86
N LYS A 143 -13.71 13.21 -15.07
CA LYS A 143 -14.93 12.78 -15.78
C LYS A 143 -14.75 11.45 -16.53
N GLY A 144 -13.50 11.00 -16.68
CA GLY A 144 -13.18 9.76 -17.36
C GLY A 144 -13.32 9.81 -18.88
N LEU A 145 -13.37 8.62 -19.48
CA LEU A 145 -13.63 8.44 -20.90
C LEU A 145 -15.13 8.25 -21.15
N CYS A 146 -15.61 8.71 -22.28
CA CYS A 146 -16.98 8.42 -22.72
C CYS A 146 -17.15 6.89 -22.94
N PRO A 147 -18.10 6.21 -22.32
CA PRO A 147 -18.29 4.77 -22.48
C PRO A 147 -18.74 4.35 -23.88
N ILE A 148 -19.17 5.30 -24.73
CA ILE A 148 -19.66 5.03 -26.08
C ILE A 148 -18.57 5.27 -27.13
N CYS A 149 -17.88 6.42 -27.07
CA CYS A 149 -16.93 6.81 -28.11
C CYS A 149 -15.47 6.90 -27.63
N GLY A 150 -15.19 6.64 -26.34
CA GLY A 150 -13.83 6.65 -25.78
C GLY A 150 -13.18 8.04 -25.65
N LYS A 151 -13.88 9.14 -25.99
CA LYS A 151 -13.32 10.48 -25.82
C LYS A 151 -13.09 10.84 -24.38
N ASP A 152 -11.98 11.52 -24.10
CA ASP A 152 -11.71 12.06 -22.76
C ASP A 152 -12.67 13.23 -22.45
N LEU A 153 -13.56 13.00 -21.50
CA LEU A 153 -14.57 13.94 -21.06
C LEU A 153 -14.01 15.09 -20.20
N ASN A 154 -12.73 15.02 -19.81
CA ASN A 154 -12.06 16.12 -19.13
C ASN A 154 -11.66 17.22 -20.12
N LEU A 155 -11.38 16.82 -21.37
CA LEU A 155 -10.93 17.73 -22.43
C LEU A 155 -12.06 18.14 -23.38
N PHE A 156 -13.01 17.23 -23.64
CA PHE A 156 -14.05 17.43 -24.66
C PHE A 156 -15.41 16.97 -24.14
N SER A 157 -16.47 17.67 -24.53
CA SER A 157 -17.83 17.14 -24.43
C SER A 157 -18.15 16.32 -25.69
N CYS A 158 -18.79 15.17 -25.53
CA CYS A 158 -19.30 14.41 -26.66
C CYS A 158 -20.84 14.48 -26.67
N GLY A 159 -21.45 14.38 -27.87
CA GLY A 159 -22.91 14.33 -28.06
C GLY A 159 -23.50 12.93 -27.94
N CYS A 160 -22.75 11.95 -27.37
CA CYS A 160 -23.25 10.59 -27.21
C CYS A 160 -24.35 10.54 -26.15
N VAL A 161 -25.49 9.96 -26.50
CA VAL A 161 -26.59 9.71 -25.57
C VAL A 161 -26.45 8.28 -25.06
N LYS A 162 -26.39 8.15 -23.73
CA LYS A 162 -26.37 6.84 -23.08
C LYS A 162 -27.78 6.25 -23.18
N GLU A 163 -27.93 5.14 -23.89
CA GLU A 163 -29.17 4.38 -23.84
C GLU A 163 -29.35 3.83 -22.42
N GLU A 164 -30.40 4.26 -21.74
CA GLU A 164 -30.77 3.69 -20.45
C GLU A 164 -31.48 2.36 -20.69
N PHE A 165 -30.76 1.27 -20.54
CA PHE A 165 -31.41 -0.03 -20.47
C PHE A 165 -32.18 -0.15 -19.16
N PRO A 166 -33.45 -0.63 -19.21
CA PRO A 166 -34.21 -0.86 -17.99
C PRO A 166 -33.46 -1.85 -17.12
N SER A 167 -33.03 -1.39 -15.94
CA SER A 167 -32.37 -2.23 -14.95
C SER A 167 -33.28 -3.41 -14.61
N GLY A 168 -32.75 -4.65 -14.55
CA GLY A 168 -33.51 -5.82 -14.04
C GLY A 168 -34.11 -5.59 -12.65
N PHE A 169 -33.56 -4.64 -11.89
CA PHE A 169 -34.03 -4.21 -10.58
C PHE A 169 -35.08 -3.09 -10.64
N SER A 170 -35.54 -2.67 -11.81
CA SER A 170 -36.53 -1.60 -11.95
C SER A 170 -37.84 -1.90 -11.21
N GLY A 171 -38.18 -3.20 -11.03
CA GLY A 171 -39.31 -3.66 -10.24
C GLY A 171 -39.23 -3.33 -8.75
N LEU A 172 -38.03 -3.20 -8.19
CA LEU A 172 -37.79 -2.89 -6.76
C LEU A 172 -38.20 -1.46 -6.39
N LYS A 173 -38.29 -0.54 -7.37
CA LYS A 173 -38.76 0.85 -7.13
C LYS A 173 -40.20 0.90 -6.57
N LYS A 174 -40.96 -0.20 -6.70
CA LYS A 174 -42.35 -0.30 -6.21
C LYS A 174 -42.45 -0.88 -4.80
N LEU A 175 -41.37 -1.38 -4.22
CA LEU A 175 -41.33 -1.87 -2.85
C LEU A 175 -41.38 -0.67 -1.89
N LYS A 176 -42.39 -0.60 -1.05
CA LYS A 176 -42.43 0.26 0.12
C LYS A 176 -41.83 -0.52 1.27
N LEU A 177 -40.80 0.01 1.89
CA LEU A 177 -40.29 -0.48 3.17
C LEU A 177 -41.20 0.14 4.24
N ASP A 178 -41.95 -0.72 4.93
CA ASP A 178 -42.71 -0.33 6.14
C ASP A 178 -41.76 -0.25 7.32
#